data_2f0b8b1b9b9cfe2ebe061020d32efd79
#
_entry.id   2f0b8b1b9b9cfe2ebe061020d32efd79
#
_cell.length_a   1.000
_cell.length_b   1.000
_cell.length_c   1.000
_cell.angle_alpha   90.00
_cell.angle_beta   90.00
_cell.angle_gamma   90.00
#
_symmetry.space_group_name_H-M   'P 1'
#
loop_
_entity.id
_entity.type
_entity.pdbx_description
1 polymer ?
#
loop_
_entity_poly.entity_id
_entity_poly.type
_entity_poly.pdbx_seq_one_letter_code
_entity_poly.pdbx_strand_id
1 'polypeptide(L)'
;RGLGDVYKRQIVDHAKMYKDTDELLKKLKLDIKSHAKLGSLSIAQMQMVEIAKAVSANCKVLILDEPTSSLTANEVESLFRIMNELKEQGVALVYISHKMDEIKVIADEVTIMRDGHYIGKWDVANMTKEQIIAKMVGRELSNLYPPLENHPSDEIMMKVEDFTSIHPRSFRHCSFELKKGEILGVAGLVGAQRTELMEGIFGLRAHTSGKVWIKGQEVNIKQPRDAIQH
;
A
#
# COMPACT_ATOMS: atom_id res chain seq x y z
N ARG A 1 10.40 -19.35 10.17
CA ARG A 1 10.67 -20.64 10.84
C ARG A 1 9.94 -20.61 12.16
N GLY A 2 8.85 -21.39 12.31
CA GLY A 2 8.16 -21.53 13.60
C GLY A 2 9.07 -22.22 14.62
N LEU A 3 8.98 -21.81 15.88
CA LEU A 3 9.74 -22.40 16.99
C LEU A 3 9.45 -23.92 17.20
N GLY A 4 8.40 -24.46 16.54
CA GLY A 4 8.02 -25.89 16.58
C GLY A 4 8.90 -26.81 15.74
N ASP A 5 9.69 -26.27 14.79
CA ASP A 5 10.51 -27.08 13.88
C ASP A 5 11.94 -27.32 14.37
N VAL A 6 12.26 -26.81 15.57
CA VAL A 6 13.60 -26.90 16.15
C VAL A 6 13.55 -27.55 17.51
N TYR A 7 13.45 -28.89 17.56
CA TYR A 7 13.80 -29.63 18.76
C TYR A 7 15.31 -29.93 18.76
N LYS A 8 15.96 -29.77 19.91
CA LYS A 8 17.38 -30.01 20.15
C LYS A 8 17.83 -31.28 19.45
N ARG A 9 18.73 -31.18 18.43
CA ARG A 9 19.35 -32.21 17.62
C ARG A 9 18.49 -32.83 16.49
N GLN A 10 17.42 -32.20 16.02
CA GLN A 10 16.69 -32.71 14.86
C GLN A 10 17.10 -31.99 13.57
N ILE A 11 17.25 -32.80 12.51
CA ILE A 11 17.39 -32.28 11.14
C ILE A 11 16.03 -31.77 10.70
N VAL A 12 15.99 -30.57 10.14
CA VAL A 12 14.75 -29.99 9.60
C VAL A 12 14.25 -30.84 8.43
N ASP A 13 13.04 -31.37 8.53
CA ASP A 13 12.36 -32.05 7.43
C ASP A 13 11.84 -31.01 6.42
N HIS A 14 12.68 -30.67 5.45
CA HIS A 14 12.35 -29.72 4.42
C HIS A 14 11.18 -30.19 3.54
N ALA A 15 11.04 -31.46 3.27
CA ALA A 15 9.98 -32.02 2.44
C ALA A 15 8.61 -31.81 3.10
N LYS A 16 8.53 -32.14 4.40
CA LYS A 16 7.32 -31.90 5.19
C LYS A 16 7.00 -30.39 5.31
N MET A 17 8.01 -29.58 5.59
CA MET A 17 7.84 -28.12 5.70
C MET A 17 7.24 -27.51 4.41
N TYR A 18 7.76 -27.90 3.25
CA TYR A 18 7.22 -27.41 1.97
C TYR A 18 5.80 -27.90 1.72
N LYS A 19 5.54 -29.19 1.99
CA LYS A 19 4.20 -29.77 1.84
C LYS A 19 3.18 -29.06 2.72
N ASP A 20 3.45 -28.91 4.01
CA ASP A 20 2.55 -28.25 4.96
C ASP A 20 2.31 -26.77 4.55
N THR A 21 3.36 -26.10 4.04
CA THR A 21 3.24 -24.72 3.51
C THR A 21 2.38 -24.67 2.27
N ASP A 22 2.56 -25.56 1.30
CA ASP A 22 1.74 -25.60 0.07
C ASP A 22 0.27 -25.89 0.40
N GLU A 23 -0.01 -26.79 1.34
CA GLU A 23 -1.38 -27.06 1.81
C GLU A 23 -2.02 -25.82 2.44
N LEU A 24 -1.29 -25.09 3.27
CA LEU A 24 -1.76 -23.84 3.87
C LEU A 24 -2.03 -22.76 2.83
N LEU A 25 -1.08 -22.51 1.92
CA LEU A 25 -1.22 -21.50 0.85
C LEU A 25 -2.40 -21.85 -0.06
N LYS A 26 -2.58 -23.14 -0.39
CA LYS A 26 -3.73 -23.62 -1.16
C LYS A 26 -5.05 -23.42 -0.43
N LYS A 27 -5.09 -23.72 0.89
CA LYS A 27 -6.28 -23.46 1.73
C LYS A 27 -6.68 -21.98 1.71
N LEU A 28 -5.71 -21.09 1.79
CA LEU A 28 -5.91 -19.65 1.74
C LEU A 28 -6.12 -19.12 0.31
N LYS A 29 -6.04 -19.97 -0.73
CA LYS A 29 -6.14 -19.62 -2.15
C LYS A 29 -5.09 -18.57 -2.58
N LEU A 30 -3.89 -18.68 -2.05
CA LEU A 30 -2.75 -17.83 -2.38
C LEU A 30 -1.90 -18.50 -3.45
N ASP A 31 -1.68 -17.82 -4.57
CA ASP A 31 -0.81 -18.29 -5.65
C ASP A 31 0.65 -17.91 -5.36
N ILE A 32 1.22 -18.56 -4.35
CA ILE A 32 2.59 -18.39 -3.90
C ILE A 32 3.21 -19.78 -3.76
N LYS A 33 4.41 -19.97 -4.31
CA LYS A 33 5.12 -21.25 -4.19
C LYS A 33 5.87 -21.33 -2.86
N SER A 34 5.79 -22.44 -2.15
CA SER A 34 6.47 -22.64 -0.87
C SER A 34 8.00 -22.48 -0.93
N HIS A 35 8.59 -22.71 -2.11
CA HIS A 35 10.03 -22.53 -2.35
C HIS A 35 10.43 -21.09 -2.69
N ALA A 36 9.49 -20.16 -2.86
CA ALA A 36 9.80 -18.78 -3.19
C ALA A 36 10.57 -18.10 -2.05
N LYS A 37 11.60 -17.35 -2.40
CA LYS A 37 12.28 -16.49 -1.41
C LYS A 37 11.40 -15.29 -1.11
N LEU A 38 11.20 -14.98 0.18
CA LEU A 38 10.34 -13.86 0.59
C LEU A 38 10.74 -12.55 -0.10
N GLY A 39 12.03 -12.26 -0.23
CA GLY A 39 12.53 -11.06 -0.91
C GLY A 39 12.31 -11.00 -2.43
N SER A 40 11.81 -12.08 -3.06
CA SER A 40 11.41 -12.07 -4.48
C SER A 40 9.90 -11.88 -4.67
N LEU A 41 9.13 -11.81 -3.60
CA LEU A 41 7.68 -11.60 -3.61
C LEU A 41 7.36 -10.10 -3.70
N SER A 42 6.18 -9.77 -4.22
CA SER A 42 5.64 -8.43 -4.10
C SER A 42 5.33 -8.09 -2.63
N ILE A 43 5.25 -6.81 -2.29
CA ILE A 43 4.89 -6.37 -0.93
C ILE A 43 3.55 -6.98 -0.50
N ALA A 44 2.57 -7.01 -1.40
CA ALA A 44 1.28 -7.62 -1.18
C ALA A 44 1.38 -9.13 -0.89
N GLN A 45 2.18 -9.87 -1.66
CA GLN A 45 2.42 -11.29 -1.41
C GLN A 45 3.15 -11.53 -0.09
N MET A 46 4.12 -10.67 0.27
CA MET A 46 4.78 -10.75 1.59
C MET A 46 3.77 -10.57 2.73
N GLN A 47 2.85 -9.64 2.60
CA GLN A 47 1.79 -9.41 3.59
C GLN A 47 0.85 -10.61 3.72
N MET A 48 0.47 -11.23 2.59
CA MET A 48 -0.33 -12.46 2.61
C MET A 48 0.41 -13.64 3.26
N VAL A 49 1.73 -13.73 3.10
CA VAL A 49 2.55 -14.75 3.79
C VAL A 49 2.58 -14.51 5.31
N GLU A 50 2.65 -13.26 5.77
CA GLU A 50 2.57 -12.95 7.21
C GLU A 50 1.23 -13.35 7.81
N ILE A 51 0.13 -13.11 7.10
CA ILE A 51 -1.21 -13.56 7.51
C ILE A 51 -1.28 -15.09 7.54
N ALA A 52 -0.80 -15.77 6.49
CA ALA A 52 -0.75 -17.22 6.44
C ALA A 52 0.04 -17.82 7.62
N LYS A 53 1.16 -17.20 7.99
CA LYS A 53 1.96 -17.57 9.15
C LYS A 53 1.17 -17.45 10.46
N ALA A 54 0.43 -16.34 10.65
CA ALA A 54 -0.42 -16.16 11.83
C ALA A 54 -1.54 -17.22 11.89
N VAL A 55 -2.16 -17.51 10.76
CA VAL A 55 -3.20 -18.57 10.65
C VAL A 55 -2.62 -19.95 10.99
N SER A 56 -1.40 -20.26 10.56
CA SER A 56 -0.74 -21.54 10.84
C SER A 56 -0.48 -21.79 12.34
N ALA A 57 -0.42 -20.72 13.12
CA ALA A 57 -0.21 -20.78 14.56
C ALA A 57 -1.47 -21.13 15.37
N ASN A 58 -2.63 -21.37 14.73
CA ASN A 58 -3.91 -21.60 15.37
C ASN A 58 -4.23 -20.55 16.46
N CYS A 59 -3.97 -19.28 16.13
CA CYS A 59 -4.20 -18.18 17.06
C CYS A 59 -5.69 -18.02 17.39
N LYS A 60 -6.01 -17.67 18.64
CA LYS A 60 -7.35 -17.33 19.07
C LYS A 60 -7.70 -15.85 18.83
N VAL A 61 -6.67 -15.03 18.75
CA VAL A 61 -6.76 -13.59 18.49
C VAL A 61 -5.73 -13.23 17.42
N LEU A 62 -6.15 -12.51 16.39
CA LEU A 62 -5.30 -12.00 15.33
C LEU A 62 -5.42 -10.48 15.28
N ILE A 63 -4.29 -9.79 15.35
CA ILE A 63 -4.21 -8.33 15.23
C ILE A 63 -3.62 -7.99 13.87
N LEU A 64 -4.31 -7.19 13.10
CA LEU A 64 -3.93 -6.72 11.77
C LEU A 64 -3.82 -5.20 11.80
N ASP A 65 -2.61 -4.69 11.63
CA ASP A 65 -2.33 -3.25 11.62
C ASP A 65 -2.06 -2.78 10.20
N GLU A 66 -2.95 -1.92 9.66
CA GLU A 66 -2.93 -1.38 8.29
C GLU A 66 -2.66 -2.44 7.20
N PRO A 67 -3.33 -3.61 7.21
CA PRO A 67 -2.95 -4.74 6.37
C PRO A 67 -3.21 -4.51 4.87
N THR A 68 -3.94 -3.46 4.51
CA THR A 68 -4.33 -3.16 3.11
C THR A 68 -3.55 -2.00 2.49
N SER A 69 -2.58 -1.43 3.21
CA SER A 69 -1.85 -0.23 2.76
C SER A 69 -1.13 -0.41 1.40
N SER A 70 -0.70 -1.63 1.10
CA SER A 70 0.05 -1.99 -0.12
C SER A 70 -0.70 -2.95 -1.05
N LEU A 71 -1.97 -3.26 -0.75
CA LEU A 71 -2.76 -4.23 -1.49
C LEU A 71 -3.56 -3.56 -2.62
N THR A 72 -3.70 -4.29 -3.73
CA THR A 72 -4.68 -3.98 -4.77
C THR A 72 -6.10 -4.33 -4.31
N ALA A 73 -7.13 -3.83 -4.99
CA ALA A 73 -8.53 -4.13 -4.66
C ALA A 73 -8.82 -5.65 -4.58
N ASN A 74 -8.32 -6.43 -5.54
CA ASN A 74 -8.51 -7.89 -5.58
C ASN A 74 -7.84 -8.60 -4.39
N GLU A 75 -6.68 -8.08 -3.96
CA GLU A 75 -5.96 -8.62 -2.79
C GLU A 75 -6.67 -8.26 -1.49
N VAL A 76 -7.27 -7.07 -1.39
CA VAL A 76 -8.13 -6.66 -0.27
C VAL A 76 -9.34 -7.59 -0.16
N GLU A 77 -10.03 -7.90 -1.24
CA GLU A 77 -11.14 -8.87 -1.26
C GLU A 77 -10.68 -10.25 -0.77
N SER A 78 -9.51 -10.69 -1.21
CA SER A 78 -8.92 -11.96 -0.78
C SER A 78 -8.61 -11.96 0.71
N LEU A 79 -8.09 -10.87 1.26
CA LEU A 79 -7.85 -10.68 2.68
C LEU A 79 -9.16 -10.73 3.47
N PHE A 80 -10.17 -10.00 3.05
CA PHE A 80 -11.48 -9.97 3.75
C PHE A 80 -12.16 -11.34 3.75
N ARG A 81 -12.03 -12.10 2.67
CA ARG A 81 -12.50 -13.49 2.63
C ARG A 81 -11.80 -14.35 3.69
N ILE A 82 -10.47 -14.26 3.79
CA ILE A 82 -9.68 -15.00 4.80
C ILE A 82 -10.11 -14.58 6.21
N MET A 83 -10.30 -13.29 6.46
CA MET A 83 -10.75 -12.77 7.76
C MET A 83 -12.11 -13.31 8.13
N ASN A 84 -13.07 -13.33 7.20
CA ASN A 84 -14.40 -13.90 7.44
C ASN A 84 -14.32 -15.41 7.72
N GLU A 85 -13.52 -16.18 6.98
CA GLU A 85 -13.29 -17.60 7.25
C GLU A 85 -12.70 -17.85 8.66
N LEU A 86 -11.79 -16.98 9.12
CA LEU A 86 -11.23 -17.05 10.47
C LEU A 86 -12.26 -16.69 11.54
N LYS A 87 -13.08 -15.67 11.30
CA LYS A 87 -14.20 -15.28 12.18
C LYS A 87 -15.18 -16.44 12.35
N GLU A 88 -15.56 -17.13 11.28
CA GLU A 88 -16.41 -18.32 11.32
C GLU A 88 -15.78 -19.47 12.12
N GLN A 89 -14.45 -19.58 12.15
CA GLN A 89 -13.71 -20.53 12.97
C GLN A 89 -13.57 -20.09 14.44
N GLY A 90 -14.15 -18.95 14.83
CA GLY A 90 -14.14 -18.42 16.20
C GLY A 90 -12.88 -17.65 16.57
N VAL A 91 -12.06 -17.23 15.60
CA VAL A 91 -10.90 -16.34 15.84
C VAL A 91 -11.39 -14.92 16.04
N ALA A 92 -10.99 -14.28 17.15
CA ALA A 92 -11.23 -12.87 17.37
C ALA A 92 -10.25 -12.03 16.55
N LEU A 93 -10.75 -11.01 15.84
CA LEU A 93 -9.94 -10.17 14.96
C LEU A 93 -9.91 -8.74 15.47
N VAL A 94 -8.73 -8.14 15.57
CA VAL A 94 -8.53 -6.70 15.78
C VAL A 94 -7.97 -6.13 14.47
N TYR A 95 -8.76 -5.29 13.83
CA TYR A 95 -8.41 -4.68 12.54
C TYR A 95 -8.18 -3.19 12.72
N ILE A 96 -6.95 -2.74 12.50
CA ILE A 96 -6.56 -1.32 12.61
C ILE A 96 -6.45 -0.76 11.20
N SER A 97 -7.20 0.30 10.90
CA SER A 97 -7.17 0.97 9.61
C SER A 97 -7.69 2.40 9.72
N HIS A 98 -7.20 3.28 8.87
CA HIS A 98 -7.74 4.61 8.64
C HIS A 98 -8.69 4.67 7.43
N LYS A 99 -8.86 3.56 6.72
CA LYS A 99 -9.75 3.45 5.55
C LYS A 99 -11.17 3.09 5.99
N MET A 100 -12.01 4.10 6.15
CA MET A 100 -13.36 3.94 6.69
C MET A 100 -14.26 3.03 5.86
N ASP A 101 -14.03 2.96 4.54
CA ASP A 101 -14.78 2.05 3.66
C ASP A 101 -14.49 0.59 4.00
N GLU A 102 -13.26 0.27 4.37
CA GLU A 102 -12.88 -1.08 4.83
C GLU A 102 -13.52 -1.42 6.17
N ILE A 103 -13.46 -0.51 7.14
CA ILE A 103 -14.09 -0.66 8.45
C ILE A 103 -15.60 -0.96 8.31
N LYS A 104 -16.29 -0.23 7.42
CA LYS A 104 -17.73 -0.43 7.16
C LYS A 104 -18.07 -1.80 6.59
N VAL A 105 -17.13 -2.44 5.87
CA VAL A 105 -17.34 -3.75 5.24
C VAL A 105 -17.02 -4.91 6.18
N ILE A 106 -15.94 -4.79 6.97
CA ILE A 106 -15.39 -5.96 7.67
C ILE A 106 -15.65 -5.96 9.19
N ALA A 107 -15.83 -4.81 9.82
CA ALA A 107 -15.93 -4.71 11.27
C ALA A 107 -17.36 -4.81 11.78
N ASP A 108 -17.54 -5.50 12.89
CA ASP A 108 -18.80 -5.52 13.65
C ASP A 108 -18.93 -4.28 14.53
N GLU A 109 -17.82 -3.92 15.22
CA GLU A 109 -17.75 -2.80 16.14
C GLU A 109 -16.52 -1.94 15.79
N VAL A 110 -16.61 -0.65 16.05
CA VAL A 110 -15.50 0.30 15.91
C VAL A 110 -15.17 0.96 17.24
N THR A 111 -13.92 0.88 17.63
CA THR A 111 -13.34 1.65 18.73
C THR A 111 -12.53 2.79 18.17
N ILE A 112 -12.83 4.01 18.59
CA ILE A 112 -12.14 5.21 18.12
C ILE A 112 -11.18 5.71 19.17
N MET A 113 -9.95 5.97 18.74
CA MET A 113 -8.90 6.60 19.54
C MET A 113 -8.47 7.90 18.84
N ARG A 114 -8.15 8.92 19.63
CA ARG A 114 -7.64 10.20 19.15
C ARG A 114 -6.63 10.76 20.15
N ASP A 115 -5.48 11.16 19.67
CA ASP A 115 -4.39 11.73 20.51
C ASP A 115 -4.03 10.85 21.72
N GLY A 116 -4.06 9.51 21.52
CA GLY A 116 -3.80 8.53 22.58
C GLY A 116 -4.97 8.28 23.54
N HIS A 117 -6.10 8.97 23.38
CA HIS A 117 -7.27 8.83 24.23
C HIS A 117 -8.36 7.96 23.59
N TYR A 118 -9.01 7.15 24.42
CA TYR A 118 -10.22 6.41 24.05
C TYR A 118 -11.40 7.39 23.92
N ILE A 119 -12.04 7.44 22.77
CA ILE A 119 -13.18 8.32 22.48
C ILE A 119 -14.49 7.59 22.69
N GLY A 120 -14.53 6.30 22.33
CA GLY A 120 -15.74 5.48 22.52
C GLY A 120 -15.74 4.26 21.59
N LYS A 121 -16.80 3.46 21.73
CA LYS A 121 -17.03 2.23 20.98
C LYS A 121 -18.48 2.20 20.47
N TRP A 122 -18.68 1.78 19.23
CA TRP A 122 -19.99 1.75 18.56
C TRP A 122 -20.10 0.55 17.62
N ASP A 123 -21.32 0.07 17.43
CA ASP A 123 -21.63 -0.87 16.35
C ASP A 123 -21.48 -0.17 15.00
N VAL A 124 -20.71 -0.76 14.09
CA VAL A 124 -20.45 -0.19 12.76
C VAL A 124 -21.74 -0.07 11.93
N ALA A 125 -22.70 -1.00 12.11
CA ALA A 125 -23.98 -0.97 11.42
C ALA A 125 -24.78 0.31 11.72
N ASN A 126 -24.63 0.87 12.92
CA ASN A 126 -25.38 2.03 13.42
C ASN A 126 -24.67 3.37 13.16
N MET A 127 -23.53 3.39 12.49
CA MET A 127 -22.77 4.62 12.20
C MET A 127 -22.61 4.86 10.71
N THR A 128 -22.66 6.12 10.30
CA THR A 128 -22.23 6.53 8.96
C THR A 128 -20.71 6.74 8.94
N LYS A 129 -20.13 6.73 7.74
CA LYS A 129 -18.70 7.02 7.51
C LYS A 129 -18.32 8.39 8.07
N GLU A 130 -19.16 9.39 7.81
CA GLU A 130 -18.97 10.77 8.25
C GLU A 130 -18.97 10.88 9.78
N GLN A 131 -19.85 10.13 10.45
CA GLN A 131 -19.92 10.08 11.92
C GLN A 131 -18.65 9.46 12.53
N ILE A 132 -18.11 8.39 11.92
CA ILE A 132 -16.85 7.78 12.35
C ILE A 132 -15.71 8.80 12.20
N ILE A 133 -15.61 9.44 11.02
CA ILE A 133 -14.57 10.43 10.74
C ILE A 133 -14.69 11.64 11.68
N ALA A 134 -15.88 12.16 11.91
CA ALA A 134 -16.10 13.28 12.83
C ALA A 134 -15.61 12.97 14.25
N LYS A 135 -15.84 11.74 14.74
CA LYS A 135 -15.33 11.30 16.05
C LYS A 135 -13.82 11.13 16.09
N MET A 136 -13.21 10.67 15.00
CA MET A 136 -11.75 10.55 14.87
C MET A 136 -11.07 11.92 14.85
N VAL A 137 -11.62 12.88 14.11
CA VAL A 137 -11.06 14.22 13.95
C VAL A 137 -11.46 15.16 15.12
N GLY A 138 -12.61 14.89 15.75
CA GLY A 138 -13.13 15.68 16.88
C GLY A 138 -13.89 16.95 16.50
N ARG A 139 -14.18 17.13 15.22
CA ARG A 139 -15.01 18.22 14.68
C ARG A 139 -15.85 17.69 13.51
N GLU A 140 -16.99 18.29 13.28
CA GLU A 140 -17.73 18.03 12.06
C GLU A 140 -16.94 18.52 10.85
N LEU A 141 -16.79 17.65 9.86
CA LEU A 141 -16.13 18.00 8.60
C LEU A 141 -17.16 18.71 7.70
N SER A 142 -17.36 20.00 7.91
CA SER A 142 -18.25 20.81 7.08
C SER A 142 -17.69 21.06 5.67
N ASN A 143 -16.36 20.98 5.50
CA ASN A 143 -15.67 21.09 4.21
C ASN A 143 -14.50 20.11 4.16
N LEU A 144 -14.72 18.92 3.58
CA LEU A 144 -13.66 17.93 3.31
C LEU A 144 -12.60 18.48 2.35
N TYR A 145 -13.02 19.33 1.43
CA TYR A 145 -12.14 19.95 0.43
C TYR A 145 -12.39 21.46 0.47
N PRO A 146 -11.46 22.26 1.00
CA PRO A 146 -11.56 23.71 0.87
C PRO A 146 -11.58 24.09 -0.62
N PRO A 147 -12.25 25.18 -1.00
CA PRO A 147 -12.22 25.63 -2.38
C PRO A 147 -10.77 25.87 -2.83
N LEU A 148 -10.50 25.51 -4.08
CA LEU A 148 -9.20 25.77 -4.71
C LEU A 148 -9.00 27.28 -4.82
N GLU A 149 -8.21 27.85 -3.93
CA GLU A 149 -7.80 29.27 -3.95
C GLU A 149 -6.47 29.47 -4.69
N ASN A 150 -5.97 28.39 -5.34
CA ASN A 150 -4.70 28.42 -6.04
C ASN A 150 -4.89 29.00 -7.45
N HIS A 151 -4.14 30.04 -7.78
CA HIS A 151 -4.09 30.69 -9.10
C HIS A 151 -2.68 30.51 -9.70
N PRO A 152 -2.41 29.39 -10.40
CA PRO A 152 -1.12 29.21 -11.07
C PRO A 152 -0.87 30.31 -12.09
N SER A 153 0.37 30.75 -12.20
CA SER A 153 0.76 31.69 -13.28
C SER A 153 0.95 30.93 -14.59
N ASP A 154 1.09 31.66 -15.70
CA ASP A 154 1.42 31.03 -17.00
C ASP A 154 2.90 30.67 -17.15
N GLU A 155 3.74 31.01 -16.17
CA GLU A 155 5.18 30.71 -16.17
C GLU A 155 5.40 29.21 -15.96
N ILE A 156 6.03 28.53 -16.96
CA ILE A 156 6.35 27.11 -16.88
C ILE A 156 7.62 26.94 -16.04
N MET A 157 7.47 26.27 -14.89
CA MET A 157 8.58 25.98 -13.99
C MET A 157 9.33 24.71 -14.36
N MET A 158 8.60 23.68 -14.81
CA MET A 158 9.17 22.44 -15.30
C MET A 158 8.42 21.96 -16.53
N LYS A 159 9.17 21.48 -17.53
CA LYS A 159 8.62 20.77 -18.69
C LYS A 159 9.35 19.44 -18.83
N VAL A 160 8.61 18.39 -19.03
CA VAL A 160 9.10 17.06 -19.36
C VAL A 160 8.57 16.69 -20.74
N GLU A 161 9.40 16.18 -21.62
CA GLU A 161 9.04 15.87 -22.99
C GLU A 161 9.59 14.51 -23.40
N ASP A 162 8.70 13.65 -23.89
CA ASP A 162 8.99 12.31 -24.43
C ASP A 162 9.84 11.42 -23.52
N PHE A 163 9.66 11.54 -22.20
CA PHE A 163 10.50 10.88 -21.21
C PHE A 163 10.20 9.39 -21.12
N THR A 164 11.22 8.55 -21.38
CA THR A 164 11.06 7.10 -21.53
C THR A 164 12.10 6.35 -20.70
N SER A 165 11.66 5.38 -19.92
CA SER A 165 12.49 4.52 -19.09
C SER A 165 13.43 3.63 -19.93
N ILE A 166 14.60 3.27 -19.37
CA ILE A 166 15.43 2.21 -19.89
C ILE A 166 14.77 0.82 -19.81
N HIS A 167 13.82 0.64 -18.90
CA HIS A 167 13.14 -0.64 -18.70
C HIS A 167 11.91 -0.75 -19.63
N PRO A 168 11.84 -1.79 -20.50
CA PRO A 168 10.77 -1.93 -21.50
C PRO A 168 9.34 -1.99 -20.93
N ARG A 169 9.19 -2.39 -19.67
CA ARG A 169 7.89 -2.53 -18.98
C ARG A 169 7.57 -1.36 -18.06
N SER A 170 8.33 -0.27 -18.11
CA SER A 170 8.13 0.91 -17.29
C SER A 170 7.50 2.04 -18.11
N PHE A 171 7.55 3.28 -17.61
CA PHE A 171 6.95 4.46 -18.25
C PHE A 171 7.57 4.75 -19.62
N ARG A 172 6.75 5.24 -20.56
CA ARG A 172 7.17 5.59 -21.93
C ARG A 172 6.44 6.83 -22.42
N HIS A 173 7.14 7.65 -23.20
CA HIS A 173 6.60 8.81 -23.90
C HIS A 173 5.83 9.75 -22.98
N CYS A 174 6.31 9.93 -21.75
CA CYS A 174 5.65 10.80 -20.77
C CYS A 174 6.03 12.25 -21.04
N SER A 175 5.00 13.10 -21.20
CA SER A 175 5.17 14.53 -21.40
C SER A 175 4.17 15.29 -20.54
N PHE A 176 4.62 16.32 -19.85
CA PHE A 176 3.79 17.22 -19.06
C PHE A 176 4.52 18.53 -18.76
N GLU A 177 3.77 19.51 -18.36
CA GLU A 177 4.28 20.82 -17.92
C GLU A 177 3.76 21.11 -16.52
N LEU A 178 4.55 21.82 -15.74
CA LEU A 178 4.21 22.30 -14.40
C LEU A 178 4.41 23.80 -14.34
N LYS A 179 3.35 24.52 -14.02
CA LYS A 179 3.38 25.98 -13.90
C LYS A 179 3.77 26.42 -12.50
N LYS A 180 4.24 27.63 -12.37
CA LYS A 180 4.57 28.24 -11.09
C LYS A 180 3.31 28.38 -10.21
N GLY A 181 3.37 27.85 -8.99
CA GLY A 181 2.25 27.82 -8.06
C GLY A 181 1.20 26.75 -8.37
N GLU A 182 1.42 25.87 -9.35
CA GLU A 182 0.55 24.76 -9.67
C GLU A 182 0.84 23.56 -8.77
N ILE A 183 -0.21 22.80 -8.44
CA ILE A 183 -0.13 21.46 -7.87
C ILE A 183 -0.58 20.48 -8.94
N LEU A 184 0.36 19.82 -9.59
CA LEU A 184 0.09 18.78 -10.60
C LEU A 184 -0.17 17.43 -9.94
N GLY A 185 -1.40 16.91 -10.09
CA GLY A 185 -1.75 15.57 -9.63
C GLY A 185 -1.33 14.49 -10.62
N VAL A 186 -0.54 13.50 -10.18
CA VAL A 186 -0.16 12.34 -10.99
C VAL A 186 -0.91 11.11 -10.49
N ALA A 187 -1.98 10.73 -11.17
CA ALA A 187 -2.85 9.61 -10.78
C ALA A 187 -2.55 8.32 -11.58
N GLY A 188 -2.93 7.18 -11.02
CA GLY A 188 -2.83 5.86 -11.64
C GLY A 188 -2.99 4.73 -10.62
N LEU A 189 -3.28 3.54 -11.09
CA LEU A 189 -3.39 2.33 -10.25
C LEU A 189 -2.02 1.89 -9.73
N VAL A 190 -2.01 0.96 -8.78
CA VAL A 190 -0.78 0.28 -8.32
C VAL A 190 -0.12 -0.39 -9.54
N GLY A 191 1.18 -0.17 -9.70
CA GLY A 191 1.93 -0.65 -10.87
C GLY A 191 1.92 0.28 -12.10
N ALA A 192 1.23 1.44 -12.05
CA ALA A 192 1.20 2.40 -13.16
C ALA A 192 2.52 3.16 -13.38
N GLN A 193 3.58 2.80 -12.68
CA GLN A 193 4.95 3.31 -12.85
C GLN A 193 5.11 4.82 -12.57
N ARG A 194 4.25 5.38 -11.69
CA ARG A 194 4.30 6.81 -11.31
C ARG A 194 5.56 7.14 -10.53
N THR A 195 5.88 6.29 -9.54
CA THR A 195 7.09 6.42 -8.73
C THR A 195 8.33 6.33 -9.61
N GLU A 196 8.36 5.36 -10.52
CA GLU A 196 9.46 5.14 -11.44
C GLU A 196 9.70 6.33 -12.37
N LEU A 197 8.60 6.99 -12.83
CA LEU A 197 8.68 8.21 -13.62
C LEU A 197 9.30 9.35 -12.81
N MET A 198 8.84 9.58 -11.58
CA MET A 198 9.39 10.63 -10.71
C MET A 198 10.84 10.34 -10.33
N GLU A 199 11.19 9.10 -10.03
CA GLU A 199 12.56 8.67 -9.77
C GLU A 199 13.46 8.86 -10.99
N GLY A 200 12.93 8.63 -12.20
CA GLY A 200 13.65 8.90 -13.45
C GLY A 200 13.93 10.40 -13.63
N ILE A 201 12.95 11.26 -13.44
CA ILE A 201 13.11 12.72 -13.54
C ILE A 201 14.08 13.24 -12.48
N PHE A 202 14.04 12.67 -11.27
CA PHE A 202 14.92 13.05 -10.16
C PHE A 202 16.35 12.47 -10.27
N GLY A 203 16.62 11.60 -11.27
CA GLY A 203 17.95 11.02 -11.50
C GLY A 203 18.27 9.80 -10.64
N LEU A 204 17.27 9.17 -9.99
CA LEU A 204 17.44 7.90 -9.28
C LEU A 204 17.41 6.69 -10.23
N ARG A 205 16.76 6.84 -11.38
CA ARG A 205 16.65 5.79 -12.42
C ARG A 205 17.13 6.33 -13.76
N ALA A 206 17.80 5.46 -14.53
CA ALA A 206 18.21 5.78 -15.89
C ALA A 206 16.99 5.83 -16.84
N HIS A 207 17.08 6.70 -17.86
CA HIS A 207 16.12 6.82 -18.96
C HIS A 207 16.83 6.62 -20.30
N THR A 208 16.09 6.29 -21.36
CA THR A 208 16.65 6.11 -22.71
C THR A 208 16.48 7.35 -23.56
N SER A 209 15.38 8.08 -23.39
CA SER A 209 15.06 9.29 -24.17
C SER A 209 14.22 10.24 -23.36
N GLY A 210 14.06 11.43 -23.89
CA GLY A 210 13.30 12.53 -23.32
C GLY A 210 14.18 13.61 -22.73
N LYS A 211 13.56 14.74 -22.45
CA LYS A 211 14.23 15.95 -21.97
C LYS A 211 13.46 16.56 -20.81
N VAL A 212 14.18 17.19 -19.92
CA VAL A 212 13.64 17.95 -18.81
C VAL A 212 14.13 19.39 -18.89
N TRP A 213 13.22 20.34 -18.74
CA TRP A 213 13.54 21.76 -18.63
C TRP A 213 13.09 22.28 -17.26
N ILE A 214 13.91 23.10 -16.65
CA ILE A 214 13.58 23.84 -15.44
C ILE A 214 13.75 25.33 -15.72
N LYS A 215 12.69 26.10 -15.49
CA LYS A 215 12.66 27.55 -15.79
C LYS A 215 13.12 27.89 -17.22
N GLY A 216 12.70 27.08 -18.19
CA GLY A 216 13.02 27.26 -19.61
C GLY A 216 14.41 26.80 -20.02
N GLN A 217 15.25 26.29 -19.11
CA GLN A 217 16.58 25.76 -19.42
C GLN A 217 16.57 24.22 -19.44
N GLU A 218 17.08 23.62 -20.52
CA GLU A 218 17.26 22.18 -20.59
C GLU A 218 18.30 21.74 -19.55
N VAL A 219 17.93 20.77 -18.70
CA VAL A 219 18.77 20.23 -17.64
C VAL A 219 19.08 18.76 -17.89
N ASN A 220 20.29 18.33 -17.54
CA ASN A 220 20.72 16.93 -17.66
C ASN A 220 20.90 16.34 -16.25
N ILE A 221 19.87 15.72 -15.73
CA ILE A 221 19.83 15.14 -14.38
C ILE A 221 20.26 13.68 -14.48
N LYS A 222 21.46 13.36 -14.00
CA LYS A 222 22.01 12.00 -13.96
C LYS A 222 21.95 11.36 -12.57
N GLN A 223 21.84 12.17 -11.54
CA GLN A 223 21.82 11.76 -10.14
C GLN A 223 20.99 12.76 -9.32
N PRO A 224 20.48 12.38 -8.16
CA PRO A 224 19.64 13.25 -7.32
C PRO A 224 20.27 14.60 -6.96
N ARG A 225 21.59 14.63 -6.80
CA ARG A 225 22.32 15.86 -6.51
C ARG A 225 22.17 16.90 -7.62
N ASP A 226 22.09 16.46 -8.87
CA ASP A 226 21.93 17.39 -10.01
C ASP A 226 20.53 18.02 -9.95
N ALA A 227 19.49 17.23 -9.61
CA ALA A 227 18.12 17.73 -9.44
C ALA A 227 17.97 18.75 -8.30
N ILE A 228 18.74 18.60 -7.23
CA ILE A 228 18.70 19.50 -6.07
C ILE A 228 19.37 20.87 -6.39
N GLN A 229 20.27 20.90 -7.35
CA GLN A 229 21.00 22.13 -7.72
C GLN A 229 20.20 23.05 -8.64
N HIS A 230 19.12 22.59 -9.27
CA HIS A 230 18.21 23.33 -10.15
C HIS A 230 16.94 23.77 -9.44
#